data_ef91765d1dd285b108b1fd61d76e6265
#
_entry.id   ef91765d1dd285b108b1fd61d76e6265
#
_cell.length_a   1.000
_cell.length_b   1.000
_cell.length_c   1.000
_cell.angle_alpha   90.00
_cell.angle_beta   90.00
_cell.angle_gamma   90.00
#
_symmetry.space_group_name_H-M   'P 1'
#
loop_
_entity.id
_entity.type
_entity.pdbx_description
1 polymer ?
#
loop_
_entity_poly.entity_id
_entity_poly.type
_entity_poly.pdbx_seq_one_letter_code
_entity_poly.pdbx_strand_id
1 'polypeptide(L)'
;VLLGGVVVSSRVYRSTAEEVLHLSVEQQLSAIVSEHLGRTKRKVPTAEQRSWDVSLPWIAGDLVATGLEHVEMLIEYRLPETSRRADVILSGIHPQTGDDHYVVVELKQWGRAELVWNSDRIVRVQGLPGEHLHPIDQVRGYCRYLTRFVETLHDRPNAVRGVAYLHNATENSVSALRALPPDETGRMFTGEQREEFLTFLKSQFAPESGTGAANRLLESPIRAKPNLFGFTGAELRSATEYSLLDHQKLAYETVMSRVRLARQTDQKSVVVVTGGPGSGKSLIAVSLLAELHREGYRVRHATGSLAFTESLRKFPGKGSRELQDLFKYFRNFSDCEKNELDVLICDEAHRIREVSTNRFTPRAQRTNRPQVDELMAAARVPVFLLDEHQVVRPDEVGTVHAIRDHAARAGYVVHQIELDGQYRCGGSAEYDEWVRRLLGLRIGGPTPWTGDTAAFDVRIAETPQEMETFLRDKNADGWTARIAAGYCWPWSSPKEDGTLVDDVVIGEWAKPWNLRGERAVGGAPPSSLWATDPRGFEQVGCVYTAQGFEYDWSGVIIGPDLVIRDGHLTTVRDATKDKALKGTKTKPVGDETFDTLVRNIYKVLLTRGMRGVVIHSVDPDTQAFLKSLVD
;
A
#
# COMPACT_ATOMS: atom_id res chain seq x y z
N VAL A 1 7.47 28.48 8.55
CA VAL A 1 6.03 28.20 8.59
C VAL A 1 5.92 26.84 9.25
N LEU A 2 5.53 26.81 10.54
CA LEU A 2 5.29 25.60 11.32
C LEU A 2 4.05 24.91 10.75
N LEU A 3 4.24 23.85 9.99
CA LEU A 3 3.18 22.90 9.65
C LEU A 3 2.82 22.15 10.93
N GLY A 4 1.58 22.34 11.40
CA GLY A 4 1.06 21.65 12.58
C GLY A 4 1.14 20.14 12.41
N GLY A 5 2.03 19.50 13.15
CA GLY A 5 2.15 18.05 13.18
C GLY A 5 0.91 17.42 13.83
N VAL A 6 0.28 16.49 13.13
CA VAL A 6 -0.77 15.65 13.70
C VAL A 6 -0.09 14.67 14.65
N VAL A 7 -0.35 14.80 15.95
CA VAL A 7 0.00 13.79 16.94
C VAL A 7 -0.89 12.57 16.67
N VAL A 8 -0.33 11.52 16.08
CA VAL A 8 -1.04 10.26 15.93
C VAL A 8 -1.05 9.58 17.28
N SER A 9 -2.19 9.56 17.95
CA SER A 9 -2.43 8.68 19.10
C SER A 9 -2.32 7.24 18.60
N SER A 10 -1.09 6.70 18.64
CA SER A 10 -0.87 5.29 18.33
C SER A 10 -1.48 4.46 19.45
N ARG A 11 -2.45 3.60 19.13
CA ARG A 11 -2.90 2.56 20.04
C ARG A 11 -1.74 1.58 20.21
N VAL A 12 -0.89 1.84 21.16
CA VAL A 12 0.25 1.02 21.54
C VAL A 12 0.07 0.64 23.01
N TYR A 13 0.31 -0.62 23.34
CA TYR A 13 0.39 -0.97 24.75
C TYR A 13 1.77 -0.61 25.28
N ARG A 14 1.81 0.21 26.31
CA ARG A 14 3.03 0.69 26.95
C ARG A 14 3.09 0.19 28.39
N SER A 15 4.24 -0.35 28.79
CA SER A 15 4.49 -0.87 30.12
C SER A 15 5.99 -0.95 30.40
N THR A 16 6.41 -1.01 31.65
CA THR A 16 7.80 -1.35 32.01
C THR A 16 8.04 -2.86 31.91
N ALA A 17 9.29 -3.27 31.87
CA ALA A 17 9.63 -4.69 31.83
C ALA A 17 9.14 -5.44 33.09
N GLU A 18 9.21 -4.81 34.26
CA GLU A 18 8.70 -5.36 35.51
C GLU A 18 7.18 -5.61 35.46
N GLU A 19 6.42 -4.63 34.98
CA GLU A 19 4.95 -4.72 34.85
C GLU A 19 4.54 -5.81 33.84
N VAL A 20 5.24 -5.95 32.73
CA VAL A 20 4.99 -7.02 31.74
C VAL A 20 5.16 -8.40 32.37
N LEU A 21 6.22 -8.60 33.17
CA LEU A 21 6.42 -9.86 33.89
C LEU A 21 5.31 -10.13 34.90
N HIS A 22 4.90 -9.14 35.67
CA HIS A 22 3.81 -9.27 36.63
C HIS A 22 2.51 -9.70 35.95
N LEU A 23 2.12 -9.02 34.88
CA LEU A 23 0.92 -9.34 34.11
C LEU A 23 0.99 -10.72 33.44
N SER A 24 2.19 -11.17 33.07
CA SER A 24 2.40 -12.51 32.54
C SER A 24 2.18 -13.59 33.60
N VAL A 25 2.67 -13.40 34.80
CA VAL A 25 2.45 -14.31 35.93
C VAL A 25 0.95 -14.41 36.27
N GLU A 26 0.22 -13.30 36.18
CA GLU A 26 -1.23 -13.25 36.41
C GLU A 26 -2.06 -13.77 35.22
N GLN A 27 -1.44 -14.14 34.11
CA GLN A 27 -2.08 -14.57 32.86
C GLN A 27 -3.04 -13.51 32.25
N GLN A 28 -2.76 -12.24 32.45
CA GLN A 28 -3.57 -11.11 32.00
C GLN A 28 -2.99 -10.39 30.78
N LEU A 29 -1.73 -10.66 30.43
CA LEU A 29 -0.97 -9.89 29.42
C LEU A 29 -1.68 -9.82 28.07
N SER A 30 -2.05 -10.96 27.48
CA SER A 30 -2.69 -10.98 26.16
C SER A 30 -4.08 -10.33 26.16
N ALA A 31 -4.82 -10.41 27.27
CA ALA A 31 -6.12 -9.74 27.41
C ALA A 31 -5.96 -8.22 27.41
N ILE A 32 -5.03 -7.70 28.21
CA ILE A 32 -4.74 -6.27 28.33
C ILE A 32 -4.19 -5.69 27.02
N VAL A 33 -3.22 -6.38 26.38
CA VAL A 33 -2.70 -5.96 25.08
C VAL A 33 -3.82 -5.93 24.04
N SER A 34 -4.70 -6.95 24.01
CA SER A 34 -5.86 -6.99 23.10
C SER A 34 -6.81 -5.83 23.30
N GLU A 35 -7.11 -5.48 24.55
CA GLU A 35 -7.99 -4.38 24.90
C GLU A 35 -7.42 -3.03 24.43
N HIS A 36 -6.16 -2.77 24.74
CA HIS A 36 -5.46 -1.55 24.30
C HIS A 36 -5.41 -1.40 22.78
N LEU A 37 -5.26 -2.50 22.05
CA LEU A 37 -5.28 -2.50 20.60
C LEU A 37 -6.70 -2.33 20.01
N GLY A 38 -7.74 -2.20 20.86
CA GLY A 38 -9.14 -2.04 20.45
C GLY A 38 -9.72 -3.27 19.75
N ARG A 39 -9.17 -4.45 20.01
CA ARG A 39 -9.55 -5.72 19.39
C ARG A 39 -10.60 -6.52 20.17
N THR A 40 -11.20 -5.94 21.19
CA THR A 40 -12.21 -6.57 22.08
C THR A 40 -13.44 -7.13 21.34
N LYS A 41 -13.73 -6.68 20.12
CA LYS A 41 -14.84 -7.17 19.28
C LYS A 41 -14.40 -8.16 18.17
N ARG A 42 -13.12 -8.36 17.93
CA ARG A 42 -12.58 -9.35 17.00
C ARG A 42 -11.74 -10.37 17.77
N LYS A 43 -11.97 -11.67 17.57
CA LYS A 43 -11.06 -12.70 18.08
C LYS A 43 -9.67 -12.44 17.52
N VAL A 44 -8.71 -12.13 18.39
CA VAL A 44 -7.30 -12.09 18.04
C VAL A 44 -6.89 -13.49 17.57
N PRO A 45 -6.13 -13.63 16.47
CA PRO A 45 -5.65 -14.94 16.05
C PRO A 45 -4.88 -15.63 17.17
N THR A 46 -5.14 -16.91 17.40
CA THR A 46 -4.52 -17.69 18.47
C THR A 46 -2.98 -17.68 18.42
N ALA A 47 -2.42 -17.56 17.21
CA ALA A 47 -0.98 -17.45 17.01
C ALA A 47 -0.41 -16.13 17.56
N GLU A 48 -1.11 -15.01 17.38
CA GLU A 48 -0.73 -13.68 17.87
C GLU A 48 -0.82 -13.62 19.40
N GLN A 49 -1.89 -14.18 20.00
CA GLN A 49 -1.99 -14.30 21.46
C GLN A 49 -0.87 -15.14 22.06
N ARG A 50 -0.56 -16.29 21.45
CA ARG A 50 0.57 -17.12 21.90
C ARG A 50 1.90 -16.39 21.80
N SER A 51 2.07 -15.52 20.79
CA SER A 51 3.29 -14.70 20.68
C SER A 51 3.43 -13.76 21.87
N TRP A 52 2.34 -13.09 22.28
CA TRP A 52 2.38 -12.21 23.43
C TRP A 52 2.61 -12.96 24.75
N ASP A 53 1.90 -14.06 24.96
CA ASP A 53 2.00 -14.84 26.19
C ASP A 53 3.34 -15.57 26.36
N VAL A 54 4.07 -15.81 25.26
CA VAL A 54 5.37 -16.53 25.30
C VAL A 54 6.55 -15.59 25.09
N SER A 55 6.55 -14.78 24.03
CA SER A 55 7.75 -14.05 23.62
C SER A 55 7.97 -12.76 24.41
N LEU A 56 6.90 -12.05 24.81
CA LEU A 56 7.03 -10.82 25.61
C LEU A 56 7.61 -11.07 27.01
N PRO A 57 7.19 -12.13 27.75
CA PRO A 57 7.79 -12.45 29.04
C PRO A 57 9.27 -12.81 28.94
N TRP A 58 9.72 -13.41 27.83
CA TRP A 58 11.16 -13.69 27.64
C TRP A 58 11.98 -12.40 27.61
N ILE A 59 11.61 -11.43 26.79
CA ILE A 59 12.37 -10.18 26.70
C ILE A 59 12.24 -9.33 27.97
N ALA A 60 11.06 -9.31 28.62
CA ALA A 60 10.86 -8.63 29.88
C ALA A 60 11.73 -9.25 30.99
N GLY A 61 11.81 -10.60 31.04
CA GLY A 61 12.68 -11.33 31.97
C GLY A 61 14.16 -11.05 31.75
N ASP A 62 14.57 -10.91 30.49
CA ASP A 62 15.95 -10.58 30.13
C ASP A 62 16.31 -9.15 30.56
N LEU A 63 15.40 -8.18 30.43
CA LEU A 63 15.58 -6.82 30.91
C LEU A 63 15.71 -6.78 32.44
N VAL A 64 14.81 -7.43 33.17
CA VAL A 64 14.87 -7.50 34.65
C VAL A 64 16.15 -8.20 35.13
N ALA A 65 16.54 -9.31 34.48
CA ALA A 65 17.77 -10.02 34.81
C ALA A 65 19.04 -9.18 34.62
N THR A 66 18.94 -8.10 33.86
CA THR A 66 20.05 -7.17 33.59
C THR A 66 20.01 -5.89 34.44
N GLY A 67 19.00 -5.71 35.30
CA GLY A 67 18.78 -4.49 36.09
C GLY A 67 18.22 -3.34 35.26
N LEU A 68 17.47 -3.66 34.20
CA LEU A 68 16.84 -2.73 33.27
C LEU A 68 15.29 -2.78 33.36
N GLU A 69 14.76 -3.05 34.56
CA GLU A 69 13.34 -3.18 34.84
C GLU A 69 12.51 -1.93 34.51
N HIS A 70 13.15 -0.74 34.51
CA HIS A 70 12.53 0.55 34.21
C HIS A 70 12.62 0.98 32.75
N VAL A 71 13.19 0.15 31.87
CA VAL A 71 13.10 0.34 30.42
C VAL A 71 11.64 0.17 29.99
N GLU A 72 11.14 1.12 29.23
CA GLU A 72 9.80 1.08 28.70
C GLU A 72 9.68 0.19 27.47
N MET A 73 8.69 -0.66 27.46
CA MET A 73 8.33 -1.55 26.36
C MET A 73 7.10 -0.98 25.64
N LEU A 74 7.27 -0.53 24.41
CA LEU A 74 6.20 -0.15 23.51
C LEU A 74 5.84 -1.38 22.67
N ILE A 75 4.80 -2.09 23.07
CA ILE A 75 4.39 -3.38 22.50
C ILE A 75 3.42 -3.16 21.36
N GLU A 76 3.61 -3.88 20.24
CA GLU A 76 2.81 -3.73 19.03
C GLU A 76 2.81 -2.28 18.49
N TYR A 77 3.99 -1.65 18.49
CA TYR A 77 4.13 -0.26 18.07
C TYR A 77 3.80 -0.13 16.58
N ARG A 78 2.68 0.55 16.28
CA ARG A 78 2.27 0.81 14.91
C ARG A 78 3.19 1.83 14.25
N LEU A 79 3.82 1.43 13.15
CA LEU A 79 4.63 2.35 12.34
C LEU A 79 3.73 3.43 11.73
N PRO A 80 4.10 4.72 11.83
CA PRO A 80 3.27 5.83 11.36
C PRO A 80 2.76 5.66 9.93
N GLU A 81 1.50 5.99 9.70
CA GLU A 81 0.85 5.91 8.37
C GLU A 81 0.96 4.53 7.68
N THR A 82 1.02 3.45 8.46
CA THR A 82 1.00 2.08 7.97
C THR A 82 0.10 1.21 8.85
N SER A 83 -0.24 0.02 8.36
CA SER A 83 -0.85 -1.04 9.19
C SER A 83 0.18 -1.93 9.87
N ARG A 84 1.50 -1.68 9.65
CA ARG A 84 2.58 -2.49 10.18
C ARG A 84 2.92 -2.12 11.61
N ARG A 85 3.39 -3.12 12.36
CA ARG A 85 3.77 -2.98 13.75
C ARG A 85 5.14 -3.62 13.98
N ALA A 86 5.94 -2.96 14.80
CA ALA A 86 7.11 -3.59 15.43
C ALA A 86 6.62 -4.33 16.67
N ASP A 87 7.09 -5.55 16.88
CA ASP A 87 6.65 -6.37 18.03
C ASP A 87 6.90 -5.63 19.34
N VAL A 88 8.12 -5.11 19.53
CA VAL A 88 8.49 -4.29 20.69
C VAL A 88 9.48 -3.20 20.29
N ILE A 89 9.28 -1.98 20.81
CA ILE A 89 10.33 -0.96 20.85
C ILE A 89 10.68 -0.73 22.32
N LEU A 90 11.92 -1.05 22.69
CA LEU A 90 12.46 -0.72 23.99
C LEU A 90 12.91 0.74 23.99
N SER A 91 12.52 1.51 25.00
CA SER A 91 12.82 2.92 25.13
C SER A 91 13.49 3.21 26.46
N GLY A 92 14.64 3.86 26.43
CA GLY A 92 15.44 4.13 27.63
C GLY A 92 16.49 5.21 27.37
N ILE A 93 17.50 5.25 28.23
CA ILE A 93 18.61 6.20 28.18
C ILE A 93 19.90 5.42 27.82
N HIS A 94 20.68 5.96 26.88
CA HIS A 94 21.95 5.33 26.48
C HIS A 94 23.01 5.53 27.58
N PRO A 95 23.69 4.45 28.03
CA PRO A 95 24.53 4.51 29.22
C PRO A 95 25.77 5.40 29.10
N GLN A 96 26.24 5.68 27.90
CA GLN A 96 27.44 6.50 27.66
C GLN A 96 27.12 7.95 27.31
N THR A 97 26.03 8.20 26.57
CA THR A 97 25.70 9.54 26.09
C THR A 97 24.67 10.25 26.95
N GLY A 98 23.88 9.53 27.73
CA GLY A 98 22.76 10.05 28.51
C GLY A 98 21.56 10.49 27.65
N ASP A 99 21.59 10.20 26.35
CA ASP A 99 20.52 10.54 25.40
C ASP A 99 19.43 9.47 25.35
N ASP A 100 18.28 9.84 24.81
CA ASP A 100 17.24 8.89 24.45
C ASP A 100 17.75 7.83 23.49
N HIS A 101 17.44 6.59 23.79
CA HIS A 101 17.84 5.45 23.00
C HIS A 101 16.71 4.45 22.82
N TYR A 102 16.67 3.83 21.64
CA TYR A 102 15.60 2.95 21.23
C TYR A 102 16.16 1.67 20.61
N VAL A 103 15.62 0.53 21.02
CA VAL A 103 15.94 -0.77 20.41
C VAL A 103 14.66 -1.37 19.86
N VAL A 104 14.58 -1.50 18.55
CA VAL A 104 13.50 -2.22 17.87
C VAL A 104 13.80 -3.71 17.96
N VAL A 105 12.90 -4.48 18.54
CA VAL A 105 13.04 -5.92 18.69
C VAL A 105 11.96 -6.63 17.90
N GLU A 106 12.39 -7.49 16.99
CA GLU A 106 11.53 -8.41 16.24
C GLU A 106 11.65 -9.80 16.87
N LEU A 107 10.54 -10.33 17.36
CA LEU A 107 10.47 -11.60 18.09
C LEU A 107 10.07 -12.74 17.15
N LYS A 108 10.89 -13.77 17.05
CA LYS A 108 10.60 -14.94 16.21
C LYS A 108 10.59 -16.23 17.03
N GLN A 109 9.49 -16.97 16.93
CA GLN A 109 9.34 -18.30 17.54
C GLN A 109 9.88 -19.41 16.62
N TRP A 110 10.75 -19.09 15.67
CA TRP A 110 11.30 -20.04 14.73
C TRP A 110 12.27 -20.98 15.43
N GLY A 111 12.09 -22.28 15.23
CA GLY A 111 13.03 -23.30 15.70
C GLY A 111 14.09 -23.64 14.66
N ARG A 112 13.75 -23.59 13.36
CA ARG A 112 14.67 -23.84 12.25
C ARG A 112 14.28 -23.02 11.02
N ALA A 113 15.28 -22.44 10.36
CA ALA A 113 15.11 -21.71 9.12
C ALA A 113 16.32 -21.86 8.20
N GLU A 114 16.07 -21.85 6.89
CA GLU A 114 17.09 -22.00 5.85
C GLU A 114 16.92 -20.91 4.80
N LEU A 115 18.02 -20.46 4.17
CA LEU A 115 17.93 -19.51 3.05
C LEU A 115 17.29 -20.17 1.83
N VAL A 116 16.49 -19.40 1.11
CA VAL A 116 16.02 -19.78 -0.21
C VAL A 116 17.19 -19.69 -1.17
N TRP A 117 17.30 -20.69 -2.06
CA TRP A 117 18.37 -20.74 -3.03
C TRP A 117 18.53 -19.42 -3.80
N ASN A 118 19.74 -18.94 -3.93
CA ASN A 118 20.13 -17.68 -4.59
C ASN A 118 19.60 -16.40 -3.92
N SER A 119 19.29 -16.44 -2.62
CA SER A 119 18.95 -15.26 -1.83
C SER A 119 19.58 -15.35 -0.43
N ASP A 120 20.13 -14.24 0.03
CA ASP A 120 20.58 -14.04 1.43
C ASP A 120 19.51 -13.36 2.30
N ARG A 121 18.36 -13.00 1.71
CA ARG A 121 17.30 -12.20 2.35
C ARG A 121 15.95 -12.91 2.43
N ILE A 122 15.79 -14.04 1.77
CA ILE A 122 14.56 -14.83 1.77
C ILE A 122 14.82 -16.16 2.45
N VAL A 123 13.93 -16.52 3.37
CA VAL A 123 14.07 -17.73 4.18
C VAL A 123 12.83 -18.62 4.07
N ARG A 124 13.02 -19.93 4.26
CA ARG A 124 11.99 -20.91 4.55
C ARG A 124 12.09 -21.33 6.00
N VAL A 125 10.97 -21.32 6.68
CA VAL A 125 10.87 -21.65 8.10
C VAL A 125 10.18 -22.98 8.24
N GLN A 126 10.75 -23.89 8.99
CA GLN A 126 10.14 -25.19 9.25
C GLN A 126 8.79 -25.02 9.97
N GLY A 127 7.75 -25.64 9.41
CA GLY A 127 6.38 -25.58 9.96
C GLY A 127 5.58 -24.33 9.58
N LEU A 128 6.16 -23.37 8.83
CA LEU A 128 5.42 -22.25 8.28
C LEU A 128 5.33 -22.35 6.75
N PRO A 129 4.16 -22.05 6.16
CA PRO A 129 4.00 -22.05 4.71
C PRO A 129 4.70 -20.83 4.06
N GLY A 130 5.17 -20.99 2.82
CA GLY A 130 5.69 -19.90 2.01
C GLY A 130 7.14 -19.51 2.29
N GLU A 131 7.50 -18.38 1.72
CA GLU A 131 8.81 -17.74 1.87
C GLU A 131 8.65 -16.50 2.77
N HIS A 132 9.63 -16.22 3.61
CA HIS A 132 9.61 -15.15 4.59
C HIS A 132 10.83 -14.25 4.42
N LEU A 133 10.72 -13.01 4.86
CA LEU A 133 11.85 -12.09 4.91
C LEU A 133 12.84 -12.52 6.00
N HIS A 134 14.13 -12.33 5.74
CA HIS A 134 15.18 -12.55 6.74
C HIS A 134 14.96 -11.64 7.97
N PRO A 135 15.00 -12.15 9.21
CA PRO A 135 14.68 -11.37 10.41
C PRO A 135 15.52 -10.10 10.58
N ILE A 136 16.81 -10.16 10.26
CA ILE A 136 17.70 -8.99 10.25
C ILE A 136 17.21 -7.94 9.24
N ASP A 137 16.83 -8.33 8.04
CA ASP A 137 16.39 -7.38 7.00
C ASP A 137 15.02 -6.75 7.34
N GLN A 138 14.17 -7.51 8.04
CA GLN A 138 12.90 -7.02 8.56
C GLN A 138 13.09 -5.90 9.60
N VAL A 139 13.89 -6.14 10.63
CA VAL A 139 14.13 -5.16 11.69
C VAL A 139 14.90 -3.93 11.18
N ARG A 140 15.82 -4.11 10.23
CA ARG A 140 16.47 -3.00 9.51
C ARG A 140 15.45 -2.11 8.81
N GLY A 141 14.45 -2.72 8.18
CA GLY A 141 13.35 -2.00 7.54
C GLY A 141 12.62 -1.09 8.52
N TYR A 142 12.31 -1.59 9.72
CA TYR A 142 11.65 -0.82 10.77
C TYR A 142 12.52 0.31 11.31
N CYS A 143 13.79 0.06 11.59
CA CYS A 143 14.72 1.10 12.04
C CYS A 143 14.83 2.24 11.01
N ARG A 144 15.03 1.91 9.73
CA ARG A 144 15.08 2.89 8.64
C ARG A 144 13.78 3.67 8.49
N TYR A 145 12.64 2.99 8.65
CA TYR A 145 11.35 3.63 8.59
C TYR A 145 11.17 4.67 9.70
N LEU A 146 11.50 4.29 10.94
CA LEU A 146 11.41 5.18 12.10
C LEU A 146 12.33 6.40 11.95
N THR A 147 13.61 6.19 11.61
CA THR A 147 14.57 7.29 11.43
C THR A 147 14.23 8.21 10.26
N ARG A 148 13.48 7.73 9.27
CA ARG A 148 13.08 8.54 8.12
C ARG A 148 11.82 9.38 8.36
N PHE A 149 10.84 8.83 9.09
CA PHE A 149 9.50 9.42 9.18
C PHE A 149 9.13 9.96 10.55
N VAL A 150 9.84 9.59 11.62
CA VAL A 150 9.63 10.11 12.96
C VAL A 150 10.58 11.30 13.19
N GLU A 151 10.03 12.50 13.38
CA GLU A 151 10.83 13.75 13.44
C GLU A 151 11.91 13.70 14.51
N THR A 152 11.60 13.24 15.71
CA THR A 152 12.55 13.10 16.84
C THR A 152 13.75 12.21 16.52
N LEU A 153 13.64 11.30 15.55
CA LEU A 153 14.67 10.35 15.17
C LEU A 153 15.40 10.71 13.87
N HIS A 154 14.88 11.69 13.10
CA HIS A 154 15.34 11.96 11.74
C HIS A 154 16.84 12.30 11.65
N ASP A 155 17.32 13.16 12.54
CA ASP A 155 18.73 13.58 12.57
C ASP A 155 19.57 12.78 13.61
N ARG A 156 18.99 11.68 14.15
CA ARG A 156 19.56 10.87 15.22
C ARG A 156 19.56 9.36 14.87
N PRO A 157 20.14 8.94 13.74
CA PRO A 157 20.12 7.54 13.33
C PRO A 157 20.82 6.61 14.34
N ASN A 158 21.78 7.14 15.11
CA ASN A 158 22.48 6.39 16.15
C ASN A 158 21.64 6.16 17.42
N ALA A 159 20.49 6.84 17.57
CA ALA A 159 19.59 6.61 18.68
C ALA A 159 18.72 5.36 18.51
N VAL A 160 18.76 4.70 17.34
CA VAL A 160 17.94 3.53 17.02
C VAL A 160 18.82 2.34 16.71
N ARG A 161 18.56 1.20 17.34
CA ARG A 161 19.17 -0.11 17.08
C ARG A 161 18.11 -1.12 16.71
N GLY A 162 18.52 -2.18 16.00
CA GLY A 162 17.59 -3.23 15.58
C GLY A 162 18.10 -4.62 15.95
N VAL A 163 17.21 -5.44 16.51
CA VAL A 163 17.50 -6.80 16.91
C VAL A 163 16.39 -7.75 16.48
N ALA A 164 16.76 -8.87 15.88
CA ALA A 164 15.90 -10.04 15.72
C ALA A 164 16.25 -11.07 16.80
N TYR A 165 15.30 -11.44 17.64
CA TYR A 165 15.50 -12.41 18.71
C TYR A 165 14.73 -13.70 18.43
N LEU A 166 15.47 -14.75 18.07
CA LEU A 166 14.96 -16.08 17.73
C LEU A 166 15.08 -16.98 18.97
N HIS A 167 14.29 -16.72 20.00
CA HIS A 167 14.44 -17.32 21.32
C HIS A 167 14.22 -18.85 21.37
N ASN A 168 13.61 -19.45 20.34
CA ASN A 168 13.42 -20.91 20.23
C ASN A 168 14.47 -21.60 19.33
N ALA A 169 15.35 -20.83 18.68
CA ALA A 169 16.34 -21.37 17.76
C ALA A 169 17.67 -21.66 18.44
N THR A 170 18.36 -22.67 17.93
CA THR A 170 19.79 -22.91 18.21
C THR A 170 20.64 -22.30 17.09
N GLU A 171 21.92 -22.01 17.38
CA GLU A 171 22.85 -21.51 16.36
C GLU A 171 22.94 -22.44 15.14
N ASN A 172 22.98 -23.75 15.37
CA ASN A 172 23.03 -24.72 14.28
C ASN A 172 21.77 -24.72 13.42
N SER A 173 20.61 -24.53 14.03
CA SER A 173 19.30 -24.60 13.32
C SER A 173 19.03 -23.41 12.40
N VAL A 174 19.76 -22.31 12.57
CA VAL A 174 19.65 -21.07 11.79
C VAL A 174 20.99 -20.58 11.24
N SER A 175 22.01 -21.45 11.22
CA SER A 175 23.38 -21.08 10.81
C SER A 175 23.45 -20.47 9.41
N ALA A 176 22.61 -20.92 8.47
CA ALA A 176 22.53 -20.36 7.13
C ALA A 176 22.15 -18.86 7.12
N LEU A 177 21.38 -18.38 8.11
CA LEU A 177 20.97 -16.99 8.22
C LEU A 177 22.15 -16.04 8.53
N ARG A 178 23.27 -16.59 9.04
CA ARG A 178 24.51 -15.82 9.28
C ARG A 178 25.20 -15.33 8.00
N ALA A 179 24.76 -15.78 6.83
CA ALA A 179 25.24 -15.27 5.54
C ALA A 179 24.91 -13.78 5.35
N LEU A 180 23.82 -13.27 5.95
CA LEU A 180 23.52 -11.84 5.98
C LEU A 180 24.28 -11.20 7.15
N PRO A 181 25.30 -10.33 6.89
CA PRO A 181 26.13 -9.76 7.95
C PRO A 181 25.30 -8.82 8.84
N PRO A 182 25.53 -8.84 10.17
CA PRO A 182 24.88 -7.91 11.10
C PRO A 182 25.44 -6.49 10.96
N ASP A 183 24.64 -5.49 11.36
CA ASP A 183 25.05 -4.12 11.58
C ASP A 183 24.31 -3.51 12.79
N GLU A 184 24.45 -2.21 13.03
CA GLU A 184 23.85 -1.53 14.18
C GLU A 184 22.31 -1.54 14.17
N THR A 185 21.69 -1.64 13.00
CA THR A 185 20.22 -1.67 12.83
C THR A 185 19.66 -3.06 12.59
N GLY A 186 20.53 -4.08 12.58
CA GLY A 186 20.13 -5.45 12.30
C GLY A 186 21.10 -6.46 12.89
N ARG A 187 20.88 -6.85 14.14
CA ARG A 187 21.56 -7.96 14.82
C ARG A 187 20.59 -9.12 14.98
N MET A 188 21.10 -10.33 15.14
CA MET A 188 20.30 -11.52 15.39
C MET A 188 20.90 -12.33 16.52
N PHE A 189 20.07 -12.65 17.51
CA PHE A 189 20.40 -13.54 18.61
C PHE A 189 19.48 -14.75 18.61
N THR A 190 20.01 -15.91 18.99
CA THR A 190 19.26 -17.14 19.23
C THR A 190 19.03 -17.36 20.73
N GLY A 191 18.22 -18.36 21.09
CA GLY A 191 18.05 -18.74 22.50
C GLY A 191 19.35 -19.21 23.15
N GLU A 192 20.30 -19.81 22.39
CA GLU A 192 21.62 -20.19 22.89
C GLU A 192 22.53 -18.99 23.18
N GLN A 193 22.27 -17.85 22.50
CA GLN A 193 23.06 -16.61 22.67
C GLN A 193 22.42 -15.65 23.67
N ARG A 194 21.67 -16.15 24.63
CA ARG A 194 21.01 -15.33 25.62
C ARG A 194 21.97 -14.42 26.39
N GLU A 195 23.12 -14.91 26.80
CA GLU A 195 24.12 -14.11 27.54
C GLU A 195 24.70 -12.95 26.70
N GLU A 196 24.94 -13.18 25.41
CA GLU A 196 25.36 -12.14 24.50
C GLU A 196 24.24 -11.09 24.29
N PHE A 197 22.98 -11.53 24.24
CA PHE A 197 21.83 -10.64 24.17
C PHE A 197 21.68 -9.80 25.44
N LEU A 198 21.84 -10.37 26.63
CA LEU A 198 21.87 -9.64 27.90
C LEU A 198 23.01 -8.59 27.94
N THR A 199 24.19 -8.97 27.48
CA THR A 199 25.33 -8.05 27.34
C THR A 199 25.02 -6.91 26.37
N PHE A 200 24.40 -7.22 25.24
CA PHE A 200 23.94 -6.21 24.29
C PHE A 200 22.96 -5.24 24.96
N LEU A 201 21.91 -5.70 25.67
CA LEU A 201 20.94 -4.84 26.33
C LEU A 201 21.60 -3.87 27.33
N LYS A 202 22.54 -4.36 28.16
CA LYS A 202 23.33 -3.53 29.08
C LYS A 202 24.19 -2.47 28.35
N SER A 203 24.63 -2.75 27.15
CA SER A 203 25.37 -1.77 26.35
C SER A 203 24.50 -0.69 25.73
N GLN A 204 23.17 -0.92 25.64
CA GLN A 204 22.23 0.00 25.01
C GLN A 204 21.47 0.86 26.03
N PHE A 205 21.26 0.38 27.26
CA PHE A 205 20.45 1.06 28.26
C PHE A 205 21.14 1.20 29.59
N ALA A 206 20.96 2.37 30.20
CA ALA A 206 21.23 2.63 31.60
C ALA A 206 20.02 2.21 32.47
N PRO A 207 20.19 1.99 33.78
CA PRO A 207 19.10 1.54 34.65
C PRO A 207 18.03 2.62 34.95
N GLU A 208 18.17 3.83 34.43
CA GLU A 208 17.23 4.93 34.60
C GLU A 208 15.91 4.69 33.85
N SER A 209 14.86 5.39 34.31
CA SER A 209 13.53 5.31 33.70
C SER A 209 13.49 5.71 32.23
N GLY A 210 12.93 4.85 31.39
CA GLY A 210 12.68 5.09 29.97
C GLY A 210 11.47 5.96 29.66
N THR A 211 10.69 6.37 30.66
CA THR A 211 9.42 7.10 30.50
C THR A 211 9.56 8.35 29.63
N GLY A 212 10.62 9.13 29.84
CA GLY A 212 10.87 10.35 29.06
C GLY A 212 11.14 10.07 27.56
N ALA A 213 11.95 9.06 27.27
CA ALA A 213 12.26 8.62 25.90
C ALA A 213 10.99 8.10 25.19
N ALA A 214 10.21 7.26 25.87
CA ALA A 214 8.95 6.74 25.36
C ALA A 214 7.94 7.86 25.02
N ASN A 215 7.79 8.87 25.88
CA ASN A 215 6.92 10.02 25.63
C ASN A 215 7.36 10.78 24.39
N ARG A 216 8.66 11.11 24.27
CA ARG A 216 9.18 11.84 23.10
C ARG A 216 9.00 11.08 21.78
N LEU A 217 9.08 9.76 21.79
CA LEU A 217 8.81 8.95 20.62
C LEU A 217 7.31 8.96 20.26
N LEU A 218 6.43 8.79 21.24
CA LEU A 218 4.97 8.72 21.03
C LEU A 218 4.36 10.07 20.62
N GLU A 219 4.91 11.17 21.12
CA GLU A 219 4.47 12.55 20.85
C GLU A 219 5.17 13.16 19.62
N SER A 220 6.11 12.42 19.01
CA SER A 220 6.88 12.94 17.89
C SER A 220 6.01 13.23 16.68
N PRO A 221 6.17 14.40 16.04
CA PRO A 221 5.56 14.68 14.74
C PRO A 221 6.00 13.67 13.69
N ILE A 222 5.09 13.36 12.76
CA ILE A 222 5.37 12.47 11.64
C ILE A 222 5.65 13.30 10.40
N ARG A 223 6.76 13.03 9.74
CA ARG A 223 7.15 13.66 8.49
C ARG A 223 6.31 13.14 7.34
N ALA A 224 5.86 14.05 6.47
CA ALA A 224 5.09 13.67 5.30
C ALA A 224 5.89 12.72 4.38
N LYS A 225 5.26 11.65 3.97
CA LYS A 225 5.83 10.76 2.94
C LYS A 225 5.78 11.45 1.59
N PRO A 226 6.86 11.40 0.78
CA PRO A 226 6.76 11.81 -0.60
C PRO A 226 5.74 10.91 -1.30
N ASN A 227 4.80 11.51 -2.04
CA ASN A 227 3.93 10.74 -2.89
C ASN A 227 4.73 10.12 -4.05
N LEU A 228 4.15 9.13 -4.74
CA LEU A 228 4.82 8.40 -5.82
C LEU A 228 5.35 9.32 -6.93
N PHE A 229 4.70 10.46 -7.18
CA PHE A 229 5.10 11.44 -8.19
C PHE A 229 6.06 12.51 -7.67
N GLY A 230 6.32 12.55 -6.36
CA GLY A 230 7.32 13.41 -5.74
C GLY A 230 8.77 12.97 -5.96
N PHE A 231 8.97 11.75 -6.48
CA PHE A 231 10.31 11.25 -6.79
C PHE A 231 10.93 11.99 -7.96
N THR A 232 12.17 12.41 -7.77
CA THR A 232 12.94 13.08 -8.81
C THR A 232 13.73 12.09 -9.66
N GLY A 233 14.12 12.50 -10.87
CA GLY A 233 15.04 11.69 -11.69
C GLY A 233 16.41 11.45 -11.01
N ALA A 234 16.81 12.30 -10.07
CA ALA A 234 18.02 12.10 -9.26
C ALA A 234 17.83 10.93 -8.27
N GLU A 235 16.68 10.84 -7.62
CA GLU A 235 16.35 9.73 -6.70
C GLU A 235 16.22 8.38 -7.44
N LEU A 236 15.70 8.38 -8.67
CA LEU A 236 15.71 7.19 -9.52
C LEU A 236 17.12 6.72 -9.88
N ARG A 237 18.10 7.66 -9.97
CA ARG A 237 19.49 7.30 -10.27
C ARG A 237 20.31 6.97 -9.03
N SER A 238 20.02 7.57 -7.90
CA SER A 238 20.83 7.44 -6.67
C SER A 238 20.47 6.24 -5.81
N ALA A 239 19.47 5.42 -6.22
CA ALA A 239 18.96 4.31 -5.42
C ALA A 239 18.77 4.69 -3.95
N THR A 240 18.12 5.83 -3.69
CA THR A 240 17.69 6.16 -2.35
C THR A 240 16.79 5.02 -1.90
N GLU A 241 17.24 4.23 -0.93
CA GLU A 241 16.53 3.04 -0.48
C GLU A 241 15.10 3.44 -0.05
N TYR A 242 14.14 2.99 -0.83
CA TYR A 242 12.75 3.11 -0.46
C TYR A 242 12.52 2.27 0.80
N SER A 243 11.82 2.84 1.78
CA SER A 243 11.51 2.11 3.01
C SER A 243 10.40 1.10 2.76
N LEU A 244 10.73 0.04 2.02
CA LEU A 244 9.85 -1.11 1.82
C LEU A 244 9.80 -1.92 3.11
N LEU A 245 8.61 -2.32 3.53
CA LEU A 245 8.38 -3.07 4.77
C LEU A 245 7.82 -4.46 4.49
N ASP A 246 8.25 -5.43 5.27
CA ASP A 246 7.71 -6.81 5.32
C ASP A 246 7.43 -7.40 3.92
N HIS A 247 6.16 -7.66 3.58
CA HIS A 247 5.76 -8.25 2.30
C HIS A 247 6.10 -7.39 1.08
N GLN A 248 6.23 -6.06 1.21
CA GLN A 248 6.74 -5.22 0.13
C GLN A 248 8.21 -5.54 -0.14
N LYS A 249 9.01 -5.64 0.93
CA LYS A 249 10.42 -6.01 0.85
C LYS A 249 10.59 -7.44 0.37
N LEU A 250 9.75 -8.37 0.86
CA LEU A 250 9.72 -9.75 0.38
C LEU A 250 9.44 -9.82 -1.13
N ALA A 251 8.44 -9.09 -1.62
CA ALA A 251 8.12 -9.05 -3.04
C ALA A 251 9.29 -8.50 -3.88
N TYR A 252 9.90 -7.40 -3.41
CA TYR A 252 11.08 -6.82 -4.04
C TYR A 252 12.24 -7.82 -4.10
N GLU A 253 12.60 -8.46 -3.00
CA GLU A 253 13.70 -9.42 -2.92
C GLU A 253 13.42 -10.69 -3.74
N THR A 254 12.16 -11.13 -3.78
CA THR A 254 11.75 -12.25 -4.64
C THR A 254 12.02 -11.92 -6.11
N VAL A 255 11.60 -10.74 -6.59
CA VAL A 255 11.87 -10.33 -7.99
C VAL A 255 13.38 -10.29 -8.22
N MET A 256 14.15 -9.62 -7.36
CA MET A 256 15.61 -9.52 -7.51
C MET A 256 16.30 -10.89 -7.55
N SER A 257 15.89 -11.82 -6.68
CA SER A 257 16.38 -13.20 -6.67
C SER A 257 16.08 -13.92 -8.00
N ARG A 258 14.84 -13.78 -8.55
CA ARG A 258 14.47 -14.42 -9.82
C ARG A 258 15.19 -13.80 -11.01
N VAL A 259 15.44 -12.51 -10.99
CA VAL A 259 16.22 -11.82 -12.04
C VAL A 259 17.68 -12.30 -12.06
N ARG A 260 18.33 -12.40 -10.89
CA ARG A 260 19.68 -12.93 -10.77
C ARG A 260 19.76 -14.38 -11.24
N LEU A 261 18.77 -15.20 -10.87
CA LEU A 261 18.68 -16.60 -11.29
C LEU A 261 18.48 -16.72 -12.81
N ALA A 262 17.56 -15.95 -13.39
CA ALA A 262 17.30 -15.99 -14.83
C ALA A 262 18.54 -15.59 -15.66
N ARG A 263 19.38 -14.70 -15.13
CA ARG A 263 20.66 -14.32 -15.77
C ARG A 263 21.68 -15.45 -15.76
N GLN A 264 21.68 -16.29 -14.70
CA GLN A 264 22.64 -17.39 -14.53
C GLN A 264 22.20 -18.66 -15.29
N THR A 265 20.91 -18.96 -15.34
CA THR A 265 20.39 -20.26 -15.79
C THR A 265 19.53 -20.19 -17.04
N ASP A 266 19.23 -19.00 -17.56
CA ASP A 266 18.25 -18.74 -18.63
C ASP A 266 16.81 -19.23 -18.33
N GLN A 267 16.52 -19.59 -17.06
CA GLN A 267 15.18 -19.99 -16.63
C GLN A 267 14.25 -18.79 -16.55
N LYS A 268 13.10 -18.90 -17.20
CA LYS A 268 12.06 -17.88 -17.16
C LYS A 268 11.15 -18.09 -15.96
N SER A 269 10.91 -17.02 -15.21
CA SER A 269 9.98 -17.01 -14.08
C SER A 269 9.00 -15.87 -14.21
N VAL A 270 7.76 -16.11 -13.82
CA VAL A 270 6.71 -15.08 -13.73
C VAL A 270 6.51 -14.74 -12.26
N VAL A 271 6.53 -13.45 -11.92
CA VAL A 271 6.24 -13.02 -10.54
C VAL A 271 4.91 -12.27 -10.54
N VAL A 272 4.01 -12.66 -9.64
CA VAL A 272 2.70 -12.05 -9.47
C VAL A 272 2.62 -11.48 -8.06
N VAL A 273 2.41 -10.17 -7.95
CA VAL A 273 2.27 -9.46 -6.68
C VAL A 273 0.85 -8.93 -6.58
N THR A 274 0.10 -9.47 -5.64
CA THR A 274 -1.29 -9.04 -5.38
C THR A 274 -1.37 -8.18 -4.13
N GLY A 275 -2.37 -7.31 -4.07
CA GLY A 275 -2.62 -6.53 -2.87
C GLY A 275 -3.72 -5.49 -3.11
N GLY A 276 -4.38 -5.07 -2.05
CA GLY A 276 -5.41 -4.05 -2.09
C GLY A 276 -4.91 -2.66 -2.50
N PRO A 277 -5.81 -1.69 -2.61
CA PRO A 277 -5.43 -0.30 -2.85
C PRO A 277 -4.48 0.18 -1.74
N GLY A 278 -3.40 0.89 -2.09
CA GLY A 278 -2.45 1.38 -1.10
C GLY A 278 -1.54 0.35 -0.45
N SER A 279 -1.46 -0.88 -0.95
CA SER A 279 -0.49 -1.87 -0.45
C SER A 279 0.96 -1.59 -0.87
N GLY A 280 1.20 -0.54 -1.68
CA GLY A 280 2.52 -0.11 -2.12
C GLY A 280 3.05 -0.79 -3.38
N LYS A 281 2.18 -1.39 -4.19
CA LYS A 281 2.55 -2.04 -5.46
C LYS A 281 3.39 -1.13 -6.37
N SER A 282 2.93 0.08 -6.63
CA SER A 282 3.65 1.02 -7.49
C SER A 282 4.96 1.51 -6.87
N LEU A 283 5.06 1.56 -5.53
CA LEU A 283 6.32 1.83 -4.84
C LEU A 283 7.33 0.70 -5.08
N ILE A 284 6.89 -0.56 -4.99
CA ILE A 284 7.71 -1.73 -5.34
C ILE A 284 8.15 -1.64 -6.80
N ALA A 285 7.21 -1.31 -7.73
CA ALA A 285 7.49 -1.19 -9.14
C ALA A 285 8.59 -0.16 -9.46
N VAL A 286 8.50 1.03 -8.86
CA VAL A 286 9.49 2.10 -9.07
C VAL A 286 10.83 1.76 -8.38
N SER A 287 10.80 1.14 -7.20
CA SER A 287 12.00 0.68 -6.50
C SER A 287 12.77 -0.37 -7.33
N LEU A 288 12.06 -1.36 -7.88
CA LEU A 288 12.64 -2.37 -8.77
C LEU A 288 13.19 -1.76 -10.05
N LEU A 289 12.44 -0.83 -10.67
CA LEU A 289 12.87 -0.14 -11.88
C LEU A 289 14.18 0.60 -11.66
N ALA A 290 14.27 1.37 -10.57
CA ALA A 290 15.45 2.15 -10.21
C ALA A 290 16.69 1.27 -9.99
N GLU A 291 16.55 0.23 -9.17
CA GLU A 291 17.66 -0.66 -8.85
C GLU A 291 18.13 -1.47 -10.05
N LEU A 292 17.20 -2.09 -10.79
CA LEU A 292 17.54 -2.88 -11.98
C LEU A 292 18.16 -2.02 -13.09
N HIS A 293 17.66 -0.79 -13.26
CA HIS A 293 18.26 0.15 -14.22
C HIS A 293 19.69 0.54 -13.82
N ARG A 294 19.94 0.81 -12.55
CA ARG A 294 21.26 1.12 -12.00
C ARG A 294 22.24 -0.05 -12.14
N GLU A 295 21.76 -1.29 -11.96
CA GLU A 295 22.56 -2.51 -12.15
C GLU A 295 22.76 -2.87 -13.64
N GLY A 296 22.24 -2.06 -14.57
CA GLY A 296 22.43 -2.23 -16.01
C GLY A 296 21.57 -3.31 -16.66
N TYR A 297 20.47 -3.72 -16.01
CA TYR A 297 19.50 -4.63 -16.62
C TYR A 297 18.63 -3.90 -17.65
N ARG A 298 18.23 -4.62 -18.72
CA ARG A 298 17.22 -4.13 -19.66
C ARG A 298 15.83 -4.24 -19.04
N VAL A 299 15.44 -3.20 -18.32
CA VAL A 299 14.18 -3.13 -17.57
C VAL A 299 13.25 -2.08 -18.17
N ARG A 300 11.94 -2.34 -18.16
CA ARG A 300 10.89 -1.35 -18.45
C ARG A 300 9.75 -1.48 -17.44
N HIS A 301 9.14 -0.34 -17.15
CA HIS A 301 7.87 -0.25 -16.44
C HIS A 301 6.76 -0.04 -17.45
N ALA A 302 5.69 -0.82 -17.35
CA ALA A 302 4.54 -0.74 -18.25
C ALA A 302 3.23 -0.71 -17.46
N THR A 303 2.24 0.01 -18.00
CA THR A 303 0.88 0.03 -17.45
C THR A 303 -0.17 0.22 -18.55
N GLY A 304 -1.42 -0.17 -18.26
CA GLY A 304 -2.59 0.10 -19.08
C GLY A 304 -3.13 1.53 -18.96
N SER A 305 -2.62 2.35 -18.03
CA SER A 305 -3.10 3.70 -17.73
C SER A 305 -2.31 4.78 -18.47
N LEU A 306 -3.00 5.54 -19.35
CA LEU A 306 -2.40 6.69 -20.02
C LEU A 306 -1.98 7.76 -19.01
N ALA A 307 -2.91 8.16 -18.13
CA ALA A 307 -2.67 9.21 -17.15
C ALA A 307 -1.49 8.88 -16.22
N PHE A 308 -1.42 7.66 -15.74
CA PHE A 308 -0.34 7.22 -14.86
C PHE A 308 1.02 7.21 -15.56
N THR A 309 1.10 6.67 -16.79
CA THR A 309 2.35 6.67 -17.59
C THR A 309 2.83 8.10 -17.86
N GLU A 310 1.93 9.00 -18.29
CA GLU A 310 2.32 10.40 -18.58
C GLU A 310 2.77 11.14 -17.32
N SER A 311 2.15 10.89 -16.16
CA SER A 311 2.60 11.44 -14.89
C SER A 311 4.00 10.95 -14.51
N LEU A 312 4.29 9.66 -14.67
CA LEU A 312 5.64 9.11 -14.42
C LEU A 312 6.68 9.70 -15.38
N ARG A 313 6.35 9.92 -16.64
CA ARG A 313 7.23 10.59 -17.61
C ARG A 313 7.47 12.06 -17.27
N LYS A 314 6.42 12.75 -16.80
CA LYS A 314 6.49 14.20 -16.48
C LYS A 314 7.24 14.49 -15.18
N PHE A 315 7.05 13.67 -14.15
CA PHE A 315 7.63 13.92 -12.83
C PHE A 315 8.98 13.20 -12.66
N PRO A 316 9.07 11.86 -12.44
CA PRO A 316 10.35 11.19 -12.32
C PRO A 316 11.21 11.26 -13.59
N GLY A 317 10.60 11.24 -14.77
CA GLY A 317 11.30 11.33 -16.06
C GLY A 317 11.66 12.73 -16.52
N LYS A 318 11.38 13.78 -15.71
CA LYS A 318 11.59 15.18 -16.08
C LYS A 318 13.03 15.44 -16.53
N GLY A 319 13.16 16.03 -17.73
CA GLY A 319 14.45 16.46 -18.26
C GLY A 319 15.36 15.34 -18.83
N SER A 320 14.92 14.08 -18.83
CA SER A 320 15.69 12.97 -19.37
C SER A 320 14.84 12.08 -20.28
N ARG A 321 15.19 12.05 -21.57
CA ARG A 321 14.54 11.13 -22.54
C ARG A 321 14.78 9.68 -22.19
N GLU A 322 15.95 9.35 -21.66
CA GLU A 322 16.31 8.01 -21.21
C GLU A 322 15.36 7.52 -20.10
N LEU A 323 15.14 8.34 -19.06
CA LEU A 323 14.22 8.01 -17.97
C LEU A 323 12.76 7.96 -18.45
N GLN A 324 12.35 8.84 -19.38
CA GLN A 324 11.01 8.77 -19.97
C GLN A 324 10.79 7.47 -20.75
N ASP A 325 11.84 6.96 -21.41
CA ASP A 325 11.79 5.72 -22.17
C ASP A 325 11.63 4.47 -21.30
N LEU A 326 11.92 4.54 -20.01
CA LEU A 326 11.67 3.46 -19.07
C LEU A 326 10.17 3.19 -18.86
N PHE A 327 9.30 4.20 -19.10
CA PHE A 327 7.85 4.11 -18.86
C PHE A 327 7.09 3.91 -20.17
N LYS A 328 6.43 2.76 -20.32
CA LYS A 328 5.75 2.30 -21.53
C LYS A 328 4.27 1.97 -21.24
N TYR A 329 3.52 1.77 -22.31
CA TYR A 329 2.18 1.19 -22.25
C TYR A 329 2.23 -0.31 -22.55
N PHE A 330 1.29 -1.09 -22.04
CA PHE A 330 1.20 -2.53 -22.34
C PHE A 330 1.22 -2.82 -23.85
N ARG A 331 0.51 -2.00 -24.63
CA ARG A 331 0.46 -2.14 -26.11
C ARG A 331 1.80 -1.98 -26.82
N ASN A 332 2.82 -1.43 -26.17
CA ASN A 332 4.14 -1.25 -26.78
C ASN A 332 4.95 -2.55 -26.87
N PHE A 333 4.41 -3.66 -26.37
CA PHE A 333 5.08 -4.96 -26.34
C PHE A 333 4.45 -6.00 -27.29
N SER A 334 3.52 -5.58 -28.17
CA SER A 334 2.81 -6.48 -29.09
C SER A 334 3.74 -7.15 -30.10
N ASP A 335 4.79 -6.47 -30.54
CA ASP A 335 5.79 -6.89 -31.53
C ASP A 335 7.19 -7.09 -30.92
N CYS A 336 7.30 -7.10 -29.60
CA CYS A 336 8.56 -7.29 -28.89
C CYS A 336 9.10 -8.73 -29.12
N GLU A 337 10.40 -8.86 -29.32
CA GLU A 337 11.03 -10.17 -29.41
C GLU A 337 10.98 -10.94 -28.10
N LYS A 338 11.01 -12.27 -28.19
CA LYS A 338 10.99 -13.10 -26.98
C LYS A 338 12.24 -12.85 -26.14
N ASN A 339 12.02 -12.50 -24.86
CA ASN A 339 13.08 -12.20 -23.88
C ASN A 339 13.98 -11.00 -24.28
N GLU A 340 13.46 -10.06 -25.06
CA GLU A 340 14.18 -8.82 -25.38
C GLU A 340 14.60 -8.04 -24.13
N LEU A 341 13.77 -8.08 -23.09
CA LEU A 341 14.05 -7.49 -21.79
C LEU A 341 14.51 -8.54 -20.79
N ASP A 342 15.30 -8.11 -19.81
CA ASP A 342 15.59 -8.92 -18.64
C ASP A 342 14.37 -8.90 -17.69
N VAL A 343 13.76 -7.71 -17.50
CA VAL A 343 12.59 -7.54 -16.63
C VAL A 343 11.56 -6.62 -17.28
N LEU A 344 10.29 -7.02 -17.22
CA LEU A 344 9.16 -6.15 -17.53
C LEU A 344 8.25 -6.05 -16.31
N ILE A 345 8.15 -4.85 -15.74
CA ILE A 345 7.31 -4.55 -14.59
C ILE A 345 5.96 -4.06 -15.10
N CYS A 346 4.94 -4.91 -15.01
CA CYS A 346 3.56 -4.61 -15.40
C CYS A 346 2.80 -4.09 -14.19
N ASP A 347 2.77 -2.76 -13.99
CA ASP A 347 2.01 -2.13 -12.92
C ASP A 347 0.55 -1.92 -13.33
N GLU A 348 -0.37 -1.96 -12.36
CA GLU A 348 -1.81 -1.94 -12.63
C GLU A 348 -2.22 -3.07 -13.60
N ALA A 349 -1.66 -4.29 -13.42
CA ALA A 349 -1.83 -5.38 -14.36
C ALA A 349 -3.28 -5.88 -14.49
N HIS A 350 -4.19 -5.51 -13.57
CA HIS A 350 -5.63 -5.73 -13.74
C HIS A 350 -6.20 -5.03 -14.98
N ARG A 351 -5.49 -4.03 -15.54
CA ARG A 351 -5.86 -3.33 -16.79
C ARG A 351 -5.40 -4.04 -18.07
N ILE A 352 -4.81 -5.22 -17.98
CA ILE A 352 -4.48 -6.05 -19.15
C ILE A 352 -5.76 -6.38 -19.90
N ARG A 353 -5.73 -6.22 -21.22
CA ARG A 353 -6.87 -6.45 -22.12
C ARG A 353 -6.79 -7.79 -22.81
N GLU A 354 -7.89 -8.22 -23.42
CA GLU A 354 -7.91 -9.45 -24.22
C GLU A 354 -6.82 -9.43 -25.29
N VAL A 355 -6.68 -8.29 -26.02
CA VAL A 355 -5.68 -8.09 -27.07
C VAL A 355 -5.13 -6.66 -27.03
N SER A 356 -3.88 -6.49 -27.48
CA SER A 356 -3.22 -5.17 -27.57
C SER A 356 -3.74 -4.29 -28.70
N THR A 357 -4.37 -4.89 -29.71
CA THR A 357 -4.77 -4.25 -30.96
C THR A 357 -6.23 -3.81 -30.94
N ASN A 358 -6.54 -2.74 -31.64
CA ASN A 358 -7.89 -2.23 -31.79
C ASN A 358 -8.20 -1.91 -33.27
N ARG A 359 -9.40 -1.38 -33.56
CA ARG A 359 -9.82 -1.03 -34.92
C ARG A 359 -8.92 -0.03 -35.63
N PHE A 360 -8.13 0.76 -34.91
CA PHE A 360 -7.21 1.76 -35.46
C PHE A 360 -5.79 1.19 -35.68
N THR A 361 -5.51 -0.01 -35.16
CA THR A 361 -4.21 -0.66 -35.37
C THR A 361 -4.11 -1.15 -36.81
N PRO A 362 -3.07 -0.78 -37.56
CA PRO A 362 -2.84 -1.28 -38.91
C PRO A 362 -2.88 -2.81 -38.96
N ARG A 363 -3.51 -3.36 -40.00
CA ARG A 363 -3.73 -4.82 -40.12
C ARG A 363 -2.42 -5.63 -40.04
N ALA A 364 -1.33 -5.09 -40.56
CA ALA A 364 -0.01 -5.72 -40.50
C ALA A 364 0.59 -5.79 -39.09
N GLN A 365 0.14 -4.98 -38.16
CA GLN A 365 0.61 -4.93 -36.76
C GLN A 365 -0.32 -5.69 -35.80
N ARG A 366 -1.37 -6.36 -36.30
CA ARG A 366 -2.29 -7.11 -35.44
C ARG A 366 -1.75 -8.50 -35.20
N THR A 367 -1.34 -8.79 -33.96
CA THR A 367 -0.74 -10.08 -33.58
C THR A 367 -1.77 -11.17 -33.36
N ASN A 368 -3.05 -10.82 -33.05
CA ASN A 368 -4.11 -11.75 -32.61
C ASN A 368 -3.72 -12.59 -31.37
N ARG A 369 -2.66 -12.19 -30.64
CA ARG A 369 -2.24 -12.85 -29.41
C ARG A 369 -2.91 -12.16 -28.21
N PRO A 370 -3.20 -12.91 -27.13
CA PRO A 370 -3.60 -12.31 -25.87
C PRO A 370 -2.53 -11.32 -25.37
N GLN A 371 -2.94 -10.16 -24.89
CA GLN A 371 -1.99 -9.14 -24.40
C GLN A 371 -1.12 -9.67 -23.25
N VAL A 372 -1.65 -10.55 -22.41
CA VAL A 372 -0.88 -11.20 -21.34
C VAL A 372 0.27 -12.06 -21.89
N ASP A 373 0.06 -12.75 -23.01
CA ASP A 373 1.11 -13.56 -23.66
C ASP A 373 2.21 -12.68 -24.28
N GLU A 374 1.83 -11.52 -24.85
CA GLU A 374 2.77 -10.55 -25.39
C GLU A 374 3.68 -10.00 -24.29
N LEU A 375 3.08 -9.58 -23.16
CA LEU A 375 3.82 -9.08 -22.00
C LEU A 375 4.71 -10.16 -21.37
N MET A 376 4.19 -11.39 -21.24
CA MET A 376 5.00 -12.51 -20.77
C MET A 376 6.17 -12.83 -21.69
N ALA A 377 5.97 -12.77 -23.00
CA ALA A 377 7.02 -13.09 -23.97
C ALA A 377 8.16 -12.06 -23.96
N ALA A 378 7.85 -10.79 -23.74
CA ALA A 378 8.77 -9.67 -23.86
C ALA A 378 9.97 -9.72 -22.89
N ALA A 379 9.84 -10.35 -21.72
CA ALA A 379 10.91 -10.36 -20.73
C ALA A 379 11.26 -11.75 -20.19
N ARG A 380 12.49 -11.92 -19.69
CA ARG A 380 12.91 -13.13 -18.95
C ARG A 380 12.17 -13.26 -17.62
N VAL A 381 11.97 -12.14 -16.92
CA VAL A 381 11.20 -12.08 -15.67
C VAL A 381 10.11 -11.03 -15.82
N PRO A 382 8.91 -11.38 -16.32
CA PRO A 382 7.74 -10.52 -16.24
C PRO A 382 7.20 -10.50 -14.82
N VAL A 383 6.92 -9.28 -14.31
CA VAL A 383 6.40 -9.00 -12.96
C VAL A 383 5.05 -8.34 -13.12
N PHE A 384 4.00 -8.95 -12.58
CA PHE A 384 2.64 -8.43 -12.62
C PHE A 384 2.20 -7.97 -11.25
N LEU A 385 1.93 -6.66 -11.10
CA LEU A 385 1.40 -6.07 -9.87
C LEU A 385 -0.07 -5.69 -10.11
N LEU A 386 -0.98 -6.27 -9.35
CA LEU A 386 -2.41 -6.09 -9.58
C LEU A 386 -3.26 -6.10 -8.31
N ASP A 387 -4.44 -5.53 -8.46
CA ASP A 387 -5.56 -5.63 -7.52
C ASP A 387 -6.81 -6.07 -8.31
N GLU A 388 -7.26 -7.30 -8.12
CA GLU A 388 -8.39 -7.86 -8.87
C GLU A 388 -9.71 -7.09 -8.62
N HIS A 389 -9.83 -6.39 -7.50
CA HIS A 389 -10.99 -5.54 -7.19
C HIS A 389 -10.91 -4.13 -7.82
N GLN A 390 -9.91 -3.85 -8.64
CA GLN A 390 -9.78 -2.60 -9.41
C GLN A 390 -10.08 -2.78 -10.89
N VAL A 391 -10.59 -3.91 -11.32
CA VAL A 391 -11.18 -4.11 -12.65
C VAL A 391 -12.43 -3.25 -12.75
N VAL A 392 -12.45 -2.27 -13.66
CA VAL A 392 -13.55 -1.31 -13.84
C VAL A 392 -14.10 -1.28 -15.27
N ARG A 393 -13.56 -2.13 -16.14
CA ARG A 393 -14.01 -2.28 -17.54
C ARG A 393 -14.20 -3.74 -17.91
N PRO A 394 -15.20 -4.04 -18.78
CA PRO A 394 -15.46 -5.42 -19.20
C PRO A 394 -14.36 -6.05 -20.05
N ASP A 395 -13.49 -5.24 -20.66
CA ASP A 395 -12.37 -5.69 -21.51
C ASP A 395 -11.05 -5.81 -20.72
N GLU A 396 -11.06 -5.53 -19.41
CA GLU A 396 -9.93 -5.75 -18.53
C GLU A 396 -9.98 -7.19 -17.99
N VAL A 397 -8.98 -8.00 -18.36
CA VAL A 397 -8.92 -9.45 -18.08
C VAL A 397 -7.71 -9.85 -17.22
N GLY A 398 -7.00 -8.86 -16.68
CA GLY A 398 -5.80 -9.06 -15.88
C GLY A 398 -6.08 -9.59 -14.48
N THR A 399 -6.46 -10.86 -14.35
CA THR A 399 -6.65 -11.55 -13.07
C THR A 399 -5.47 -12.46 -12.75
N VAL A 400 -5.29 -12.81 -11.48
CA VAL A 400 -4.28 -13.80 -11.05
C VAL A 400 -4.49 -15.12 -11.78
N HIS A 401 -5.75 -15.56 -11.87
CA HIS A 401 -6.11 -16.79 -12.56
C HIS A 401 -5.68 -16.77 -14.02
N ALA A 402 -6.04 -15.74 -14.78
CA ALA A 402 -5.67 -15.60 -16.18
C ALA A 402 -4.14 -15.59 -16.38
N ILE A 403 -3.41 -14.83 -15.55
CA ILE A 403 -1.93 -14.77 -15.62
C ILE A 403 -1.33 -16.17 -15.34
N ARG A 404 -1.82 -16.89 -14.33
CA ARG A 404 -1.35 -18.24 -14.00
C ARG A 404 -1.63 -19.24 -15.11
N ASP A 405 -2.82 -19.20 -15.70
CA ASP A 405 -3.21 -20.10 -16.78
C ASP A 405 -2.35 -19.89 -18.05
N HIS A 406 -2.08 -18.64 -18.38
CA HIS A 406 -1.19 -18.32 -19.50
C HIS A 406 0.25 -18.74 -19.21
N ALA A 407 0.76 -18.53 -18.00
CA ALA A 407 2.08 -18.98 -17.58
C ALA A 407 2.20 -20.51 -17.59
N ALA A 408 1.20 -21.22 -17.08
CA ALA A 408 1.16 -22.69 -17.06
C ALA A 408 1.16 -23.29 -18.47
N ARG A 409 0.35 -22.73 -19.39
CA ARG A 409 0.35 -23.15 -20.81
C ARG A 409 1.71 -22.94 -21.50
N ALA A 410 2.46 -21.92 -21.07
CA ALA A 410 3.79 -21.63 -21.57
C ALA A 410 4.91 -22.40 -20.85
N GLY A 411 4.59 -23.20 -19.81
CA GLY A 411 5.55 -23.96 -19.02
C GLY A 411 6.40 -23.09 -18.07
N TYR A 412 5.90 -21.89 -17.68
CA TYR A 412 6.63 -20.98 -16.81
C TYR A 412 6.26 -21.18 -15.33
N VAL A 413 7.26 -21.08 -14.45
CA VAL A 413 7.06 -21.11 -13.00
C VAL A 413 6.52 -19.76 -12.54
N VAL A 414 5.44 -19.80 -11.75
CA VAL A 414 4.82 -18.60 -11.16
C VAL A 414 5.15 -18.50 -9.68
N HIS A 415 5.70 -17.35 -9.27
CA HIS A 415 5.90 -16.97 -7.87
C HIS A 415 4.84 -15.92 -7.52
N GLN A 416 3.99 -16.23 -6.55
CA GLN A 416 2.94 -15.34 -6.10
C GLN A 416 3.23 -14.82 -4.70
N ILE A 417 3.14 -13.50 -4.52
CA ILE A 417 3.26 -12.81 -3.24
C ILE A 417 2.00 -11.98 -3.02
N GLU A 418 1.40 -12.12 -1.86
CA GLU A 418 0.27 -11.31 -1.45
C GLU A 418 0.75 -10.22 -0.48
N LEU A 419 0.43 -8.97 -0.78
CA LEU A 419 0.70 -7.84 0.08
C LEU A 419 -0.48 -7.64 1.02
N ASP A 420 -0.27 -7.89 2.30
CA ASP A 420 -1.28 -7.81 3.35
C ASP A 420 -1.31 -6.46 4.08
N GLY A 421 -0.57 -5.47 3.60
CA GLY A 421 -0.49 -4.12 4.19
C GLY A 421 -1.46 -3.14 3.54
N GLN A 422 -2.08 -2.27 4.35
CA GLN A 422 -2.80 -1.08 3.90
C GLN A 422 -2.02 0.17 4.30
N TYR A 423 -1.68 1.00 3.32
CA TYR A 423 -0.92 2.25 3.50
C TYR A 423 -1.73 3.48 3.02
N ARG A 424 -2.94 3.26 2.50
CA ARG A 424 -3.95 4.30 2.21
C ARG A 424 -4.95 4.38 3.35
N CYS A 425 -5.82 5.37 3.28
CA CYS A 425 -6.89 5.56 4.25
C CYS A 425 -6.34 5.56 5.70
N GLY A 426 -5.24 6.30 5.94
CA GLY A 426 -4.56 6.33 7.23
C GLY A 426 -3.99 4.97 7.68
N GLY A 427 -3.82 4.00 6.77
CA GLY A 427 -3.47 2.62 7.09
C GLY A 427 -4.63 1.84 7.73
N SER A 428 -5.88 2.32 7.61
CA SER A 428 -7.05 1.69 8.23
C SER A 428 -7.54 0.50 7.42
N ALA A 429 -7.23 -0.70 7.90
CA ALA A 429 -7.81 -1.94 7.38
C ALA A 429 -9.33 -2.02 7.67
N GLU A 430 -9.77 -1.37 8.76
CA GLU A 430 -11.18 -1.29 9.13
C GLU A 430 -11.99 -0.52 8.08
N TYR A 431 -11.41 0.56 7.50
CA TYR A 431 -12.09 1.32 6.44
C TYR A 431 -12.22 0.52 5.14
N ASP A 432 -11.17 -0.17 4.68
CA ASP A 432 -11.27 -1.01 3.47
C ASP A 432 -12.29 -2.14 3.67
N GLU A 433 -12.33 -2.75 4.84
CA GLU A 433 -13.34 -3.77 5.18
C GLU A 433 -14.75 -3.18 5.23
N TRP A 434 -14.92 -1.97 5.81
CA TRP A 434 -16.19 -1.27 5.85
C TRP A 434 -16.70 -0.94 4.44
N VAL A 435 -15.83 -0.41 3.56
CA VAL A 435 -16.18 -0.15 2.16
C VAL A 435 -16.57 -1.42 1.43
N ARG A 436 -15.84 -2.52 1.61
CA ARG A 436 -16.19 -3.81 0.97
C ARG A 436 -17.54 -4.35 1.43
N ARG A 437 -17.86 -4.22 2.71
CA ARG A 437 -19.17 -4.60 3.26
C ARG A 437 -20.28 -3.70 2.77
N LEU A 438 -20.05 -2.37 2.79
CA LEU A 438 -20.99 -1.39 2.28
C LEU A 438 -21.38 -1.71 0.82
N LEU A 439 -20.38 -1.99 -0.01
CA LEU A 439 -20.57 -2.29 -1.43
C LEU A 439 -20.98 -3.74 -1.72
N GLY A 440 -21.18 -4.59 -0.72
CA GLY A 440 -21.52 -6.00 -0.93
C GLY A 440 -20.40 -6.86 -1.53
N LEU A 441 -19.15 -6.37 -1.54
CA LEU A 441 -17.96 -7.11 -2.00
C LEU A 441 -17.42 -8.07 -0.92
N ARG A 442 -18.03 -8.06 0.26
CA ARG A 442 -17.71 -8.92 1.41
C ARG A 442 -18.99 -9.41 2.06
N ILE A 443 -19.01 -10.68 2.50
CA ILE A 443 -20.13 -11.27 3.23
C ILE A 443 -20.30 -10.57 4.59
N GLY A 444 -21.55 -10.37 5.02
CA GLY A 444 -21.89 -9.81 6.33
C GLY A 444 -22.65 -8.48 6.27
N GLY A 445 -22.82 -7.91 5.06
CA GLY A 445 -23.58 -6.68 4.83
C GLY A 445 -22.97 -5.41 5.42
N PRO A 446 -23.61 -4.25 5.17
CA PRO A 446 -23.19 -2.96 5.74
C PRO A 446 -23.22 -2.95 7.27
N THR A 447 -22.29 -2.26 7.88
CA THR A 447 -22.20 -2.07 9.34
C THR A 447 -21.93 -0.62 9.67
N PRO A 448 -22.34 -0.11 10.85
CA PRO A 448 -21.94 1.23 11.27
C PRO A 448 -20.44 1.42 11.24
N TRP A 449 -20.01 2.63 10.87
CA TRP A 449 -18.61 3.03 10.95
C TRP A 449 -18.23 3.27 12.41
N THR A 450 -17.24 2.54 12.89
CA THR A 450 -16.76 2.65 14.29
C THR A 450 -15.24 2.85 14.34
N GLY A 451 -14.64 3.24 13.18
CA GLY A 451 -13.20 3.46 13.08
C GLY A 451 -12.76 4.75 13.77
N ASP A 452 -11.44 4.85 13.98
CA ASP A 452 -10.82 6.03 14.56
C ASP A 452 -10.79 7.17 13.55
N THR A 453 -11.51 8.25 13.83
CA THR A 453 -11.57 9.45 12.98
C THR A 453 -10.23 10.19 12.90
N ALA A 454 -9.36 10.04 13.89
CA ALA A 454 -8.00 10.59 13.84
C ALA A 454 -7.11 9.81 12.86
N ALA A 455 -7.38 8.52 12.65
CA ALA A 455 -6.67 7.70 11.67
C ALA A 455 -7.22 7.89 10.26
N PHE A 456 -8.55 7.93 10.10
CA PHE A 456 -9.22 8.17 8.83
C PHE A 456 -10.63 8.73 9.05
N ASP A 457 -10.86 9.94 8.58
CA ASP A 457 -12.12 10.67 8.78
C ASP A 457 -13.13 10.32 7.67
N VAL A 458 -14.29 9.78 8.06
CA VAL A 458 -15.40 9.44 7.15
C VAL A 458 -16.57 10.37 7.45
N ARG A 459 -17.02 11.10 6.46
CA ARG A 459 -18.11 12.09 6.57
C ARG A 459 -19.18 11.88 5.51
N ILE A 460 -20.42 12.17 5.87
CA ILE A 460 -21.53 12.27 4.92
C ILE A 460 -21.94 13.74 4.81
N ALA A 461 -21.79 14.31 3.61
CA ALA A 461 -22.24 15.67 3.34
C ALA A 461 -23.71 15.66 2.93
N GLU A 462 -24.52 16.60 3.47
CA GLU A 462 -25.93 16.74 3.11
C GLU A 462 -26.10 17.15 1.64
N THR A 463 -25.22 18.01 1.16
CA THR A 463 -25.27 18.55 -0.19
C THR A 463 -23.87 18.49 -0.85
N PRO A 464 -23.80 18.51 -2.19
CA PRO A 464 -22.53 18.65 -2.89
C PRO A 464 -21.81 19.98 -2.58
N GLN A 465 -22.57 21.05 -2.26
CA GLN A 465 -22.02 22.35 -1.85
C GLN A 465 -21.27 22.24 -0.52
N GLU A 466 -21.83 21.54 0.45
CA GLU A 466 -21.19 21.28 1.75
C GLU A 466 -19.90 20.47 1.56
N MET A 467 -19.96 19.39 0.76
CA MET A 467 -18.79 18.61 0.39
C MET A 467 -17.69 19.50 -0.23
N GLU A 468 -18.06 20.31 -1.22
CA GLU A 468 -17.10 21.18 -1.89
C GLU A 468 -16.48 22.20 -0.94
N THR A 469 -17.29 22.83 -0.09
CA THR A 469 -16.82 23.81 0.91
C THR A 469 -15.80 23.18 1.83
N PHE A 470 -16.12 22.02 2.43
CA PHE A 470 -15.19 21.29 3.29
C PHE A 470 -13.86 20.95 2.59
N LEU A 471 -13.94 20.44 1.36
CA LEU A 471 -12.75 20.05 0.59
C LEU A 471 -11.93 21.27 0.14
N ARG A 472 -12.58 22.40 -0.11
CA ARG A 472 -11.91 23.68 -0.44
C ARG A 472 -11.13 24.20 0.76
N ASP A 473 -11.70 24.12 1.95
CA ASP A 473 -11.01 24.46 3.20
C ASP A 473 -9.77 23.57 3.40
N LYS A 474 -9.89 22.27 3.13
CA LYS A 474 -8.72 21.37 3.18
C LYS A 474 -7.64 21.73 2.18
N ASN A 475 -8.00 22.14 0.95
CA ASN A 475 -7.00 22.66 0.00
C ASN A 475 -6.35 23.97 0.51
N ALA A 476 -7.10 24.85 1.15
CA ALA A 476 -6.58 26.08 1.74
C ALA A 476 -5.62 25.80 2.91
N ASP A 477 -5.86 24.74 3.67
CA ASP A 477 -4.97 24.23 4.73
C ASP A 477 -3.68 23.56 4.19
N GLY A 478 -3.52 23.48 2.86
CA GLY A 478 -2.35 22.89 2.21
C GLY A 478 -2.44 21.42 1.89
N TRP A 479 -3.61 20.77 2.13
CA TRP A 479 -3.87 19.40 1.74
C TRP A 479 -4.34 19.30 0.30
N THR A 480 -4.15 18.14 -0.32
CA THR A 480 -4.72 17.86 -1.65
C THR A 480 -6.13 17.28 -1.52
N ALA A 481 -7.10 17.85 -2.24
CA ALA A 481 -8.47 17.35 -2.27
C ALA A 481 -9.03 17.27 -3.69
N ARG A 482 -9.86 16.26 -3.96
CA ARG A 482 -10.52 16.06 -5.26
C ARG A 482 -11.96 15.58 -5.06
N ILE A 483 -12.84 15.97 -5.99
CA ILE A 483 -14.21 15.45 -6.08
C ILE A 483 -14.31 14.51 -7.27
N ALA A 484 -14.84 13.32 -7.06
CA ALA A 484 -15.07 12.33 -8.10
C ALA A 484 -16.49 11.76 -8.01
N ALA A 485 -17.05 11.31 -9.13
CA ALA A 485 -18.41 10.79 -9.20
C ALA A 485 -18.51 9.53 -10.05
N GLY A 486 -19.56 8.73 -9.81
CA GLY A 486 -20.03 7.73 -10.76
C GLY A 486 -20.36 8.36 -12.12
N TYR A 487 -20.11 7.68 -13.23
CA TYR A 487 -20.33 8.25 -14.55
C TYR A 487 -21.84 8.19 -14.93
N CYS A 488 -22.64 9.05 -14.29
CA CYS A 488 -24.09 9.09 -14.45
C CYS A 488 -24.62 10.32 -15.21
N TRP A 489 -23.76 11.29 -15.49
CA TRP A 489 -24.13 12.51 -16.23
C TRP A 489 -23.53 12.53 -17.64
N PRO A 490 -24.09 13.33 -18.56
CA PRO A 490 -23.46 13.58 -19.85
C PRO A 490 -22.00 14.03 -19.67
N TRP A 491 -21.22 13.93 -20.71
CA TRP A 491 -19.85 14.45 -20.73
C TRP A 491 -19.62 15.14 -22.07
N SER A 492 -19.85 16.43 -22.10
CA SER A 492 -19.78 17.26 -23.29
C SER A 492 -18.35 17.61 -23.68
N SER A 493 -18.17 17.99 -24.94
CA SER A 493 -16.92 18.63 -25.38
C SER A 493 -16.86 20.07 -24.88
N PRO A 494 -15.67 20.67 -24.70
CA PRO A 494 -15.54 22.08 -24.39
C PRO A 494 -16.31 22.96 -25.39
N LYS A 495 -16.81 24.10 -24.94
CA LYS A 495 -17.44 25.11 -25.79
C LYS A 495 -16.40 25.74 -26.73
N GLU A 496 -16.87 26.51 -27.73
CA GLU A 496 -16.01 27.19 -28.71
C GLU A 496 -15.02 28.18 -28.05
N ASP A 497 -15.42 28.80 -26.95
CA ASP A 497 -14.58 29.71 -26.16
C ASP A 497 -13.56 28.97 -25.26
N GLY A 498 -13.55 27.65 -25.29
CA GLY A 498 -12.66 26.80 -24.48
C GLY A 498 -13.15 26.56 -23.04
N THR A 499 -14.33 27.03 -22.65
CA THR A 499 -14.89 26.70 -21.32
C THR A 499 -15.47 25.30 -21.31
N LEU A 500 -15.38 24.62 -20.17
CA LEU A 500 -16.03 23.32 -19.98
C LEU A 500 -17.53 23.51 -19.71
N VAL A 501 -18.32 22.50 -20.04
CA VAL A 501 -19.76 22.47 -19.74
C VAL A 501 -19.95 21.87 -18.36
N ASP A 502 -20.76 22.49 -17.53
CA ASP A 502 -21.14 22.00 -16.21
C ASP A 502 -22.18 20.86 -16.36
N ASP A 503 -21.68 19.69 -16.73
CA ASP A 503 -22.49 18.50 -17.02
C ASP A 503 -22.95 17.76 -15.75
N VAL A 504 -22.20 17.83 -14.66
CA VAL A 504 -22.54 17.19 -13.38
C VAL A 504 -23.43 18.15 -12.61
N VAL A 505 -24.73 17.92 -12.69
CA VAL A 505 -25.77 18.81 -12.11
C VAL A 505 -26.52 18.04 -11.02
N ILE A 506 -26.56 18.60 -9.80
CA ILE A 506 -27.27 18.06 -8.64
C ILE A 506 -27.98 19.22 -7.92
N GLY A 507 -29.28 19.37 -8.12
CA GLY A 507 -30.00 20.54 -7.66
C GLY A 507 -29.45 21.83 -8.27
N GLU A 508 -29.05 22.77 -7.42
CA GLU A 508 -28.43 24.04 -7.84
C GLU A 508 -26.91 23.95 -8.03
N TRP A 509 -26.28 22.85 -7.57
CA TRP A 509 -24.87 22.67 -7.74
C TRP A 509 -24.55 22.09 -9.11
N ALA A 510 -23.57 22.68 -9.78
CA ALA A 510 -23.14 22.23 -11.10
C ALA A 510 -21.61 22.39 -11.24
N LYS A 511 -20.96 21.38 -11.81
CA LYS A 511 -19.54 21.41 -12.16
C LYS A 511 -19.27 20.62 -13.44
N PRO A 512 -18.19 20.98 -14.16
CA PRO A 512 -17.80 20.21 -15.34
C PRO A 512 -17.10 18.91 -14.92
N TRP A 513 -17.21 17.92 -15.79
CA TRP A 513 -16.29 16.78 -15.75
C TRP A 513 -14.86 17.22 -16.03
N ASN A 514 -13.88 16.45 -15.57
CA ASN A 514 -12.49 16.65 -15.96
C ASN A 514 -12.32 16.60 -17.49
N LEU A 515 -11.37 17.37 -18.00
CA LEU A 515 -11.10 17.43 -19.44
C LEU A 515 -10.77 16.02 -20.00
N ARG A 516 -11.30 15.67 -21.18
CA ARG A 516 -10.99 14.41 -21.87
C ARG A 516 -9.65 14.44 -22.64
N GLY A 517 -9.12 15.62 -22.91
CA GLY A 517 -7.98 15.85 -23.77
C GLY A 517 -6.64 15.80 -23.03
N GLU A 518 -5.57 15.60 -23.81
CA GLU A 518 -4.19 15.64 -23.33
C GLU A 518 -3.55 17.04 -23.35
N ARG A 519 -4.31 18.05 -23.75
CA ARG A 519 -3.90 19.47 -23.75
C ARG A 519 -4.83 20.26 -22.86
N ALA A 520 -4.28 21.20 -22.09
CA ALA A 520 -5.06 22.12 -21.28
C ALA A 520 -5.99 22.98 -22.18
N VAL A 521 -7.23 23.19 -21.73
CA VAL A 521 -8.24 23.99 -22.42
C VAL A 521 -8.98 24.83 -21.37
N GLY A 522 -9.14 26.14 -21.61
CA GLY A 522 -9.91 27.04 -20.78
C GLY A 522 -9.49 27.08 -19.30
N GLY A 523 -8.19 26.91 -19.02
CA GLY A 523 -7.67 26.83 -17.64
C GLY A 523 -7.77 25.42 -17.01
N ALA A 524 -8.51 24.48 -17.60
CA ALA A 524 -8.58 23.10 -17.15
C ALA A 524 -7.28 22.34 -17.48
N PRO A 525 -6.71 21.57 -16.54
CA PRO A 525 -5.54 20.74 -16.80
C PRO A 525 -5.89 19.58 -17.75
N PRO A 526 -4.90 19.02 -18.46
CA PRO A 526 -5.09 17.76 -19.20
C PRO A 526 -5.64 16.64 -18.31
N SER A 527 -6.38 15.70 -18.88
CA SER A 527 -6.97 14.58 -18.12
C SER A 527 -5.94 13.82 -17.28
N SER A 528 -4.74 13.64 -17.80
CA SER A 528 -3.63 12.97 -17.11
C SER A 528 -3.11 13.72 -15.88
N LEU A 529 -3.42 14.99 -15.74
CA LEU A 529 -2.97 15.84 -14.62
C LEU A 529 -4.10 16.26 -13.68
N TRP A 530 -5.34 15.83 -13.92
CA TRP A 530 -6.48 16.21 -13.10
C TRP A 530 -6.24 15.95 -11.60
N ALA A 531 -5.66 14.82 -11.25
CA ALA A 531 -5.42 14.47 -9.86
C ALA A 531 -4.29 15.28 -9.19
N THR A 532 -3.29 15.72 -9.96
CA THR A 532 -2.04 16.32 -9.44
C THR A 532 -1.95 17.82 -9.63
N ASP A 533 -2.66 18.40 -10.62
CA ASP A 533 -2.69 19.85 -10.85
C ASP A 533 -3.73 20.51 -9.92
N PRO A 534 -3.41 21.58 -9.17
CA PRO A 534 -4.37 22.27 -8.29
C PRO A 534 -5.65 22.69 -8.98
N ARG A 535 -5.60 23.07 -10.26
CA ARG A 535 -6.77 23.46 -11.07
C ARG A 535 -7.76 22.32 -11.31
N GLY A 536 -7.34 21.07 -11.08
CA GLY A 536 -8.23 19.91 -11.17
C GLY A 536 -9.35 19.89 -10.13
N PHE A 537 -9.24 20.66 -9.05
CA PHE A 537 -10.29 20.79 -8.03
C PHE A 537 -11.59 21.39 -8.56
N GLU A 538 -11.52 22.25 -9.57
CA GLU A 538 -12.70 22.86 -10.19
C GLU A 538 -13.47 21.91 -11.13
N GLN A 539 -13.10 20.65 -11.19
CA GLN A 539 -13.66 19.64 -12.06
C GLN A 539 -13.95 18.36 -11.29
N VAL A 540 -15.03 17.68 -11.66
CA VAL A 540 -15.35 16.35 -11.13
C VAL A 540 -14.59 15.28 -11.90
N GLY A 541 -13.86 14.42 -11.20
CA GLY A 541 -13.19 13.27 -11.81
C GLY A 541 -14.12 12.07 -11.96
N CYS A 542 -13.77 11.18 -12.87
CA CYS A 542 -14.39 9.86 -12.95
C CYS A 542 -13.38 8.76 -12.53
N VAL A 543 -13.84 7.52 -12.44
CA VAL A 543 -12.97 6.38 -12.08
C VAL A 543 -11.72 6.30 -12.95
N TYR A 544 -11.80 6.59 -14.24
CA TYR A 544 -10.69 6.48 -15.19
C TYR A 544 -9.56 7.49 -14.97
N THR A 545 -9.87 8.63 -14.37
CA THR A 545 -8.91 9.67 -14.00
C THR A 545 -8.49 9.60 -12.54
N ALA A 546 -9.33 9.05 -11.66
CA ALA A 546 -9.02 8.88 -10.25
C ALA A 546 -8.18 7.61 -9.97
N GLN A 547 -8.35 6.56 -10.76
CA GLN A 547 -7.65 5.28 -10.56
C GLN A 547 -6.14 5.42 -10.82
N GLY A 548 -5.33 4.95 -9.87
CA GLY A 548 -3.87 5.06 -9.89
C GLY A 548 -3.34 6.29 -9.15
N PHE A 549 -4.20 7.25 -8.76
CA PHE A 549 -3.81 8.44 -8.00
C PHE A 549 -4.28 8.41 -6.56
N GLU A 550 -3.68 9.25 -5.75
CA GLU A 550 -3.97 9.46 -4.34
C GLU A 550 -3.99 10.95 -4.05
N TYR A 551 -4.83 11.34 -3.13
CA TYR A 551 -4.92 12.69 -2.58
C TYR A 551 -5.33 12.63 -1.11
N ASP A 552 -5.09 13.69 -0.35
CA ASP A 552 -5.34 13.64 1.10
C ASP A 552 -6.84 13.47 1.41
N TRP A 553 -7.71 14.19 0.70
CA TRP A 553 -9.15 14.18 0.92
C TRP A 553 -9.93 13.84 -0.34
N SER A 554 -10.81 12.85 -0.25
CA SER A 554 -11.64 12.41 -1.34
C SER A 554 -13.10 12.82 -1.14
N GLY A 555 -13.66 13.62 -2.07
CA GLY A 555 -15.11 13.79 -2.21
C GLY A 555 -15.65 12.75 -3.19
N VAL A 556 -16.66 11.99 -2.79
CA VAL A 556 -17.27 10.96 -3.63
C VAL A 556 -18.75 11.16 -3.75
N ILE A 557 -19.20 11.41 -4.98
CA ILE A 557 -20.62 11.51 -5.30
C ILE A 557 -21.10 10.16 -5.82
N ILE A 558 -21.97 9.51 -5.06
CA ILE A 558 -22.67 8.29 -5.47
C ILE A 558 -23.83 8.69 -6.36
N GLY A 559 -23.77 8.27 -7.62
CA GLY A 559 -24.79 8.56 -8.63
C GLY A 559 -25.99 7.63 -8.53
N PRO A 560 -27.03 7.86 -9.37
CA PRO A 560 -28.23 7.03 -9.39
C PRO A 560 -28.01 5.61 -9.95
N ASP A 561 -26.78 5.26 -10.33
CA ASP A 561 -26.40 3.91 -10.77
C ASP A 561 -26.08 2.96 -9.61
N LEU A 562 -25.98 3.46 -8.36
CA LEU A 562 -25.83 2.66 -7.14
C LEU A 562 -26.74 3.23 -6.04
N VAL A 563 -27.84 2.54 -5.74
CA VAL A 563 -28.88 3.00 -4.82
C VAL A 563 -29.25 1.93 -3.80
N ILE A 564 -29.77 2.34 -2.63
CA ILE A 564 -30.30 1.40 -1.63
C ILE A 564 -31.70 0.95 -2.05
N ARG A 565 -31.94 -0.36 -2.02
CA ARG A 565 -33.26 -0.98 -2.15
C ARG A 565 -33.32 -2.18 -1.22
N ASP A 566 -34.39 -2.32 -0.48
CA ASP A 566 -34.60 -3.43 0.46
C ASP A 566 -33.43 -3.67 1.42
N GLY A 567 -32.78 -2.59 1.89
CA GLY A 567 -31.65 -2.63 2.81
C GLY A 567 -30.30 -2.99 2.17
N HIS A 568 -30.22 -3.12 0.84
CA HIS A 568 -29.00 -3.46 0.12
C HIS A 568 -28.71 -2.48 -1.02
N LEU A 569 -27.45 -2.20 -1.26
CA LEU A 569 -27.02 -1.42 -2.42
C LEU A 569 -27.27 -2.23 -3.71
N THR A 570 -28.02 -1.65 -4.61
CA THR A 570 -28.45 -2.23 -5.89
C THR A 570 -27.95 -1.36 -7.03
N THR A 571 -27.46 -1.98 -8.10
CA THR A 571 -26.98 -1.26 -9.28
C THR A 571 -28.09 -1.04 -10.30
N VAL A 572 -28.11 0.16 -10.92
CA VAL A 572 -29.11 0.57 -11.89
C VAL A 572 -28.47 0.87 -13.24
N ARG A 573 -28.58 -0.11 -14.16
CA ARG A 573 -27.93 -0.06 -15.48
C ARG A 573 -28.31 1.17 -16.32
N ASP A 574 -29.57 1.57 -16.31
CA ASP A 574 -30.05 2.68 -17.15
C ASP A 574 -29.53 4.04 -16.68
N ALA A 575 -29.17 4.16 -15.42
CA ALA A 575 -28.65 5.39 -14.83
C ALA A 575 -27.21 5.70 -15.26
N THR A 576 -26.38 4.67 -15.54
CA THR A 576 -25.02 4.94 -16.00
C THR A 576 -25.00 5.57 -17.40
N LYS A 577 -24.06 6.48 -17.63
CA LYS A 577 -23.74 7.04 -18.97
C LYS A 577 -22.47 6.42 -19.56
N ASP A 578 -21.83 5.52 -18.85
CA ASP A 578 -20.65 4.84 -19.34
C ASP A 578 -21.01 3.79 -20.41
N LYS A 579 -20.63 4.08 -21.65
CA LYS A 579 -20.87 3.19 -22.77
C LYS A 579 -20.11 1.87 -22.65
N ALA A 580 -18.96 1.85 -21.96
CA ALA A 580 -18.19 0.64 -21.76
C ALA A 580 -18.96 -0.36 -20.89
N LEU A 581 -19.64 0.11 -19.84
CA LEU A 581 -20.45 -0.72 -18.95
C LEU A 581 -21.76 -1.21 -19.59
N LYS A 582 -22.31 -0.45 -20.54
CA LYS A 582 -23.51 -0.87 -21.29
C LYS A 582 -23.20 -1.97 -22.31
N GLY A 583 -21.97 -2.03 -22.78
CA GLY A 583 -21.57 -2.92 -23.86
C GLY A 583 -22.13 -2.49 -25.23
N THR A 584 -22.04 -3.37 -26.20
CA THR A 584 -22.58 -3.18 -27.56
C THR A 584 -23.58 -4.30 -27.87
N LYS A 585 -24.37 -4.12 -28.94
CA LYS A 585 -25.30 -5.18 -29.40
C LYS A 585 -24.58 -6.50 -29.70
N THR A 586 -23.32 -6.43 -30.19
CA THR A 586 -22.49 -7.60 -30.54
C THR A 586 -21.66 -8.14 -29.37
N LYS A 587 -21.42 -7.33 -28.33
CA LYS A 587 -20.70 -7.72 -27.12
C LYS A 587 -21.42 -7.10 -25.90
N PRO A 588 -22.59 -7.63 -25.51
CA PRO A 588 -23.32 -7.13 -24.35
C PRO A 588 -22.57 -7.46 -23.06
N VAL A 589 -22.73 -6.60 -22.06
CA VAL A 589 -22.24 -6.83 -20.69
C VAL A 589 -23.36 -7.47 -19.89
N GLY A 590 -23.16 -8.65 -19.34
CA GLY A 590 -24.13 -9.35 -18.49
C GLY A 590 -24.41 -8.57 -17.18
N ASP A 591 -25.55 -8.86 -16.53
CA ASP A 591 -25.98 -8.12 -15.34
C ASP A 591 -25.06 -8.34 -14.15
N GLU A 592 -24.57 -9.55 -13.93
CA GLU A 592 -23.61 -9.86 -12.88
C GLU A 592 -22.28 -9.13 -13.08
N THR A 593 -21.78 -9.11 -14.32
CA THR A 593 -20.57 -8.35 -14.67
C THR A 593 -20.76 -6.86 -14.46
N PHE A 594 -21.92 -6.32 -14.89
CA PHE A 594 -22.27 -4.92 -14.69
C PHE A 594 -22.29 -4.56 -13.19
N ASP A 595 -22.98 -5.36 -12.38
CA ASP A 595 -23.07 -5.17 -10.93
C ASP A 595 -21.68 -5.15 -10.28
N THR A 596 -20.86 -6.12 -10.61
CA THR A 596 -19.47 -6.21 -10.10
C THR A 596 -18.65 -4.97 -10.49
N LEU A 597 -18.74 -4.53 -11.75
CA LEU A 597 -17.97 -3.38 -12.23
C LEU A 597 -18.40 -2.07 -11.58
N VAL A 598 -19.71 -1.83 -11.38
CA VAL A 598 -20.20 -0.63 -10.68
C VAL A 598 -19.71 -0.60 -9.23
N ARG A 599 -19.80 -1.72 -8.51
CA ARG A 599 -19.29 -1.85 -7.14
C ARG A 599 -17.78 -1.61 -7.06
N ASN A 600 -17.02 -2.16 -8.00
CA ASN A 600 -15.58 -1.91 -8.11
C ASN A 600 -15.26 -0.43 -8.39
N ILE A 601 -16.05 0.24 -9.24
CA ILE A 601 -15.90 1.68 -9.52
C ILE A 601 -16.03 2.48 -8.22
N TYR A 602 -17.08 2.27 -7.44
CA TYR A 602 -17.26 2.98 -6.18
C TYR A 602 -16.23 2.57 -5.13
N LYS A 603 -15.79 1.31 -5.09
CA LYS A 603 -14.66 0.91 -4.25
C LYS A 603 -13.41 1.73 -4.60
N VAL A 604 -13.08 1.84 -5.89
CA VAL A 604 -11.94 2.64 -6.34
C VAL A 604 -12.08 4.09 -5.89
N LEU A 605 -13.24 4.73 -6.08
CA LEU A 605 -13.45 6.13 -5.72
C LEU A 605 -13.36 6.36 -4.21
N LEU A 606 -14.01 5.52 -3.41
CA LEU A 606 -14.05 5.62 -1.94
C LEU A 606 -12.66 5.40 -1.30
N THR A 607 -11.74 4.70 -1.97
CA THR A 607 -10.42 4.37 -1.42
C THR A 607 -9.28 5.23 -1.99
N ARG A 608 -9.54 6.46 -2.47
CA ARG A 608 -8.50 7.39 -2.97
C ARG A 608 -7.95 8.32 -1.91
N GLY A 609 -8.73 8.63 -0.87
CA GLY A 609 -8.31 9.50 0.21
C GLY A 609 -7.24 8.87 1.10
N MET A 610 -6.24 9.65 1.46
CA MET A 610 -5.19 9.23 2.41
C MET A 610 -5.58 9.54 3.86
N ARG A 611 -6.33 10.63 4.09
CA ARG A 611 -6.72 11.14 5.41
C ARG A 611 -8.21 11.06 5.68
N GLY A 612 -9.03 11.17 4.63
CA GLY A 612 -10.47 11.09 4.81
C GLY A 612 -11.25 11.09 3.51
N VAL A 613 -12.53 10.81 3.67
CA VAL A 613 -13.53 10.81 2.59
C VAL A 613 -14.77 11.56 3.01
N VAL A 614 -15.32 12.34 2.08
CA VAL A 614 -16.63 12.97 2.20
C VAL A 614 -17.54 12.36 1.14
N ILE A 615 -18.64 11.76 1.55
CA ILE A 615 -19.55 11.03 0.67
C ILE A 615 -20.88 11.80 0.57
N HIS A 616 -21.43 11.88 -0.63
CA HIS A 616 -22.78 12.36 -0.89
C HIS A 616 -23.46 11.44 -1.89
N SER A 617 -24.73 11.09 -1.67
CA SER A 617 -25.54 10.34 -2.62
C SER A 617 -26.66 11.20 -3.18
N VAL A 618 -26.88 11.12 -4.49
CA VAL A 618 -27.98 11.84 -5.15
C VAL A 618 -29.35 11.19 -4.92
N ASP A 619 -29.37 9.92 -4.50
CA ASP A 619 -30.60 9.21 -4.12
C ASP A 619 -30.89 9.45 -2.63
N PRO A 620 -32.06 10.04 -2.27
CA PRO A 620 -32.35 10.40 -0.89
C PRO A 620 -32.34 9.22 0.09
N ASP A 621 -32.83 8.05 -0.34
CA ASP A 621 -32.88 6.87 0.51
C ASP A 621 -31.46 6.36 0.78
N THR A 622 -30.59 6.38 -0.24
CA THR A 622 -29.19 6.02 -0.11
C THR A 622 -28.43 7.03 0.76
N GLN A 623 -28.74 8.33 0.63
CA GLN A 623 -28.17 9.38 1.48
C GLN A 623 -28.52 9.15 2.96
N ALA A 624 -29.80 8.91 3.26
CA ALA A 624 -30.26 8.63 4.61
C ALA A 624 -29.64 7.35 5.19
N PHE A 625 -29.51 6.32 4.36
CA PHE A 625 -28.85 5.07 4.75
C PHE A 625 -27.38 5.27 5.10
N LEU A 626 -26.62 5.98 4.27
CA LEU A 626 -25.20 6.27 4.54
C LEU A 626 -25.02 7.08 5.83
N LYS A 627 -25.88 8.05 6.10
CA LYS A 627 -25.89 8.79 7.37
C LYS A 627 -26.07 7.85 8.57
N SER A 628 -27.03 6.96 8.50
CA SER A 628 -27.26 5.99 9.59
C SER A 628 -26.10 5.05 9.88
N LEU A 629 -25.13 4.95 8.96
CA LEU A 629 -23.93 4.14 9.13
C LEU A 629 -22.74 4.94 9.67
N VAL A 630 -22.73 6.27 9.56
CA VAL A 630 -21.56 7.10 9.91
C VAL A 630 -21.84 7.97 11.15
N ASP A 631 -23.07 8.45 11.34
CA ASP A 631 -23.53 9.19 12.53
C ASP A 631 -23.81 8.23 13.71
#